data_bfd70f2c096b70b4359526c2253a9c70
#
_entry.id   bfd70f2c096b70b4359526c2253a9c70
#
_cell.length_a   1.000
_cell.length_b   1.000
_cell.length_c   1.000
_cell.angle_alpha   90.00
_cell.angle_beta   90.00
_cell.angle_gamma   90.00
#
_symmetry.space_group_name_H-M   'P 1'
#
loop_
_entity.id
_entity.type
_entity.pdbx_description
1 polymer ?
#
loop_
_entity_poly.entity_id
_entity_poly.type
_entity_poly.pdbx_seq_one_letter_code
_entity_poly.pdbx_strand_id
1 'polypeptide(L)'
;MAFSNPEKVLKQFSLGEDWHIADFGAGSGGYTLAAARQVSRARVYAIDIQKGLLAKIKKEADEAKISNVEVLWGNVEERGGSHLGDGSVDAVIVANILFQAESKKGVAEEAHRILRSRGRVLLVDWNDSFGGLGPHPEAIFSKEKAIKLFESVGFEYEQEIDAGEHHYGIVLKKK
;
A
#
# COMPACT_ATOMS: atom_id res chain seq x y z
N MET A 1 -16.55 15.84 -0.84
CA MET A 1 -15.38 15.49 -0.02
C MET A 1 -14.60 14.39 -0.74
N ALA A 2 -13.40 14.68 -1.17
CA ALA A 2 -12.62 13.69 -1.87
C ALA A 2 -11.72 12.96 -0.86
N PHE A 3 -12.20 11.83 -0.34
CA PHE A 3 -11.29 10.83 0.20
C PHE A 3 -10.23 10.49 -0.87
N SER A 4 -9.10 9.96 -0.43
CA SER A 4 -8.06 9.49 -1.33
C SER A 4 -8.67 8.67 -2.48
N ASN A 5 -8.44 9.10 -3.71
CA ASN A 5 -8.92 8.40 -4.90
C ASN A 5 -7.80 7.51 -5.44
N PRO A 6 -7.88 6.17 -5.29
CA PRO A 6 -6.81 5.27 -5.70
C PRO A 6 -6.37 5.43 -7.16
N GLU A 7 -7.31 5.63 -8.08
CA GLU A 7 -6.97 5.77 -9.51
C GLU A 7 -6.15 7.03 -9.78
N LYS A 8 -6.51 8.17 -9.17
CA LYS A 8 -5.77 9.43 -9.31
C LYS A 8 -4.38 9.34 -8.67
N VAL A 9 -4.28 8.73 -7.51
CA VAL A 9 -3.01 8.53 -6.80
C VAL A 9 -2.08 7.62 -7.61
N LEU A 10 -2.58 6.49 -8.10
CA LEU A 10 -1.78 5.53 -8.87
C LEU A 10 -1.31 6.10 -10.21
N LYS A 11 -2.07 7.00 -10.85
CA LYS A 11 -1.61 7.72 -12.05
C LYS A 11 -0.36 8.55 -11.78
N GLN A 12 -0.30 9.23 -10.64
CA GLN A 12 0.88 10.01 -10.24
C GLN A 12 2.06 9.11 -9.85
N PHE A 13 1.79 7.94 -9.26
CA PHE A 13 2.80 6.95 -8.93
C PHE A 13 3.43 6.29 -10.17
N SER A 14 2.70 6.23 -11.27
CA SER A 14 3.13 5.72 -12.57
C SER A 14 3.59 4.27 -12.53
N LEU A 15 2.63 3.35 -12.44
CA LEU A 15 2.89 1.91 -12.45
C LEU A 15 3.38 1.44 -13.82
N GLY A 16 4.39 0.57 -13.85
CA GLY A 16 4.74 -0.19 -15.05
C GLY A 16 3.72 -1.30 -15.33
N GLU A 17 3.37 -1.53 -16.58
CA GLU A 17 2.38 -2.55 -16.98
C GLU A 17 2.78 -3.99 -16.58
N ASP A 18 4.06 -4.25 -16.42
CA ASP A 18 4.67 -5.54 -16.07
C ASP A 18 5.13 -5.61 -14.60
N TRP A 19 4.76 -4.62 -13.78
CA TRP A 19 5.14 -4.59 -12.39
C TRP A 19 4.27 -5.50 -11.51
N HIS A 20 4.92 -6.38 -10.76
CA HIS A 20 4.30 -7.08 -9.66
C HIS A 20 4.13 -6.14 -8.47
N ILE A 21 2.94 -6.08 -7.90
CA ILE A 21 2.57 -5.13 -6.86
C ILE A 21 2.02 -5.87 -5.65
N ALA A 22 2.43 -5.46 -4.46
CA ALA A 22 1.82 -5.89 -3.21
C ALA A 22 1.05 -4.74 -2.58
N ASP A 23 -0.21 -4.97 -2.22
CA ASP A 23 -1.08 -4.04 -1.51
C ASP A 23 -1.20 -4.50 -0.06
N PHE A 24 -0.53 -3.80 0.84
CA PHE A 24 -0.45 -4.11 2.27
C PHE A 24 -1.67 -3.57 3.01
N GLY A 25 -2.38 -4.46 3.72
CA GLY A 25 -3.62 -4.10 4.36
C GLY A 25 -4.67 -3.67 3.35
N ALA A 26 -4.94 -4.51 2.36
CA ALA A 26 -5.73 -4.17 1.17
C ALA A 26 -7.17 -3.70 1.47
N GLY A 27 -7.71 -4.02 2.65
CA GLY A 27 -8.99 -3.54 3.13
C GLY A 27 -10.13 -3.84 2.16
N SER A 28 -10.81 -2.80 1.69
CA SER A 28 -11.90 -2.93 0.71
C SER A 28 -11.45 -3.21 -0.72
N GLY A 29 -10.14 -3.17 -1.00
CA GLY A 29 -9.57 -3.47 -2.30
C GLY A 29 -9.53 -2.31 -3.30
N GLY A 30 -9.76 -1.09 -2.85
CA GLY A 30 -9.74 0.08 -3.74
C GLY A 30 -8.43 0.25 -4.50
N TYR A 31 -7.30 0.20 -3.81
CA TYR A 31 -5.97 0.26 -4.44
C TYR A 31 -5.65 -1.01 -5.22
N THR A 32 -5.97 -2.18 -4.68
CA THR A 32 -5.77 -3.49 -5.37
C THR A 32 -6.42 -3.49 -6.74
N LEU A 33 -7.72 -3.18 -6.82
CA LEU A 33 -8.47 -3.24 -8.08
C LEU A 33 -8.04 -2.14 -9.06
N ALA A 34 -7.76 -0.94 -8.57
CA ALA A 34 -7.25 0.16 -9.39
C ALA A 34 -5.87 -0.15 -9.97
N ALA A 35 -4.96 -0.73 -9.18
CA ALA A 35 -3.65 -1.17 -9.64
C ALA A 35 -3.77 -2.30 -10.67
N ALA A 36 -4.62 -3.31 -10.41
CA ALA A 36 -4.80 -4.46 -11.29
C ALA A 36 -5.31 -4.09 -12.69
N ARG A 37 -6.07 -3.00 -12.81
CA ARG A 37 -6.49 -2.45 -14.12
C ARG A 37 -5.34 -1.80 -14.91
N GLN A 38 -4.30 -1.32 -14.21
CA GLN A 38 -3.16 -0.64 -14.84
C GLN A 38 -2.02 -1.59 -15.20
N VAL A 39 -1.82 -2.67 -14.44
CA VAL A 39 -0.75 -3.65 -14.68
C VAL A 39 -1.31 -4.87 -15.40
N SER A 40 -1.37 -4.82 -16.73
CA SER A 40 -2.02 -5.87 -17.53
C SER A 40 -1.18 -7.15 -17.70
N ARG A 41 0.13 -7.12 -17.42
CA ARG A 41 1.06 -8.23 -17.64
C ARG A 41 1.66 -8.81 -16.37
N ALA A 42 1.20 -8.36 -15.19
CA ALA A 42 1.73 -8.79 -13.92
C ALA A 42 0.61 -8.97 -12.88
N ARG A 43 0.95 -9.35 -11.67
CA ARG A 43 0.00 -9.64 -10.60
C ARG A 43 -0.02 -8.54 -9.55
N VAL A 44 -1.20 -8.34 -8.97
CA VAL A 44 -1.40 -7.54 -7.77
C VAL A 44 -1.78 -8.50 -6.63
N TYR A 45 -0.97 -8.49 -5.58
CA TYR A 45 -1.17 -9.28 -4.37
C TYR A 45 -1.86 -8.43 -3.31
N ALA A 46 -3.11 -8.76 -3.00
CA ALA A 46 -3.85 -8.12 -1.92
C ALA A 46 -3.59 -8.88 -0.62
N ILE A 47 -2.96 -8.25 0.37
CA ILE A 47 -2.60 -8.89 1.63
C ILE A 47 -3.38 -8.23 2.76
N ASP A 48 -4.09 -9.03 3.55
CA ASP A 48 -4.84 -8.56 4.71
C ASP A 48 -4.95 -9.65 5.78
N ILE A 49 -5.12 -9.25 7.03
CA ILE A 49 -5.38 -10.17 8.15
C ILE A 49 -6.85 -10.59 8.23
N GLN A 50 -7.74 -9.88 7.57
CA GLN A 50 -9.18 -10.14 7.58
C GLN A 50 -9.60 -10.96 6.36
N LYS A 51 -9.81 -12.26 6.56
CA LYS A 51 -10.20 -13.18 5.48
C LYS A 51 -11.48 -12.77 4.75
N GLY A 52 -12.43 -12.16 5.47
CA GLY A 52 -13.69 -11.67 4.87
C GLY A 52 -13.47 -10.56 3.84
N LEU A 53 -12.52 -9.65 4.09
CA LEU A 53 -12.17 -8.60 3.14
C LEU A 53 -11.48 -9.18 1.90
N LEU A 54 -10.58 -10.14 2.08
CA LEU A 54 -9.92 -10.84 0.97
C LEU A 54 -10.92 -11.57 0.07
N ALA A 55 -11.90 -12.26 0.68
CA ALA A 55 -12.96 -12.93 -0.08
C ALA A 55 -13.81 -11.91 -0.89
N LYS A 56 -14.09 -10.75 -0.32
CA LYS A 56 -14.79 -9.67 -1.01
C LYS A 56 -13.98 -9.13 -2.19
N ILE A 57 -12.69 -8.85 -2.00
CA ILE A 57 -11.79 -8.40 -3.07
C ILE A 57 -11.78 -9.41 -4.22
N LYS A 58 -11.65 -10.70 -3.90
CA LYS A 58 -11.64 -11.76 -4.91
C LYS A 58 -12.95 -11.79 -5.70
N LYS A 59 -14.09 -11.72 -5.01
CA LYS A 59 -15.40 -11.66 -5.64
C LYS A 59 -15.55 -10.45 -6.58
N GLU A 60 -15.18 -9.26 -6.11
CA GLU A 60 -15.26 -8.03 -6.91
C GLU A 60 -14.34 -8.09 -8.14
N ALA A 61 -13.12 -8.66 -8.00
CA ALA A 61 -12.22 -8.87 -9.12
C ALA A 61 -12.83 -9.81 -10.16
N ASP A 62 -13.42 -10.94 -9.73
CA ASP A 62 -14.06 -11.91 -10.62
C ASP A 62 -15.27 -11.29 -11.36
N GLU A 63 -16.12 -10.55 -10.64
CA GLU A 63 -17.28 -9.83 -11.22
C GLU A 63 -16.84 -8.77 -12.25
N ALA A 64 -15.73 -8.07 -11.98
CA ALA A 64 -15.15 -7.09 -12.87
C ALA A 64 -14.27 -7.71 -13.99
N LYS A 65 -14.15 -9.05 -14.04
CA LYS A 65 -13.29 -9.79 -14.97
C LYS A 65 -11.81 -9.39 -14.89
N ILE A 66 -11.34 -9.06 -13.69
CA ILE A 66 -9.94 -8.75 -13.40
C ILE A 66 -9.27 -10.06 -12.95
N SER A 67 -8.42 -10.63 -13.79
CA SER A 67 -7.84 -11.96 -13.59
C SER A 67 -6.45 -11.96 -12.93
N ASN A 68 -5.85 -10.80 -12.71
CA ASN A 68 -4.48 -10.64 -12.22
C ASN A 68 -4.39 -10.24 -10.73
N VAL A 69 -5.46 -10.43 -9.98
CA VAL A 69 -5.50 -10.23 -8.51
C VAL A 69 -5.32 -11.57 -7.81
N GLU A 70 -4.40 -11.62 -6.87
CA GLU A 70 -4.20 -12.74 -5.95
C GLU A 70 -4.36 -12.25 -4.51
N VAL A 71 -5.17 -12.93 -3.71
CA VAL A 71 -5.41 -12.57 -2.32
C VAL A 71 -4.59 -13.48 -1.40
N LEU A 72 -3.90 -12.87 -0.43
CA LEU A 72 -3.04 -13.56 0.52
C LEU A 72 -3.43 -13.16 1.95
N TRP A 73 -3.75 -14.16 2.76
CA TRP A 73 -3.97 -13.92 4.17
C TRP A 73 -2.63 -13.83 4.90
N GLY A 74 -2.35 -12.68 5.52
CA GLY A 74 -1.06 -12.47 6.18
C GLY A 74 -1.01 -11.20 7.00
N ASN A 75 -0.03 -11.15 7.90
CA ASN A 75 0.27 -9.98 8.74
C ASN A 75 1.53 -9.29 8.26
N VAL A 76 1.38 -8.17 7.58
CA VAL A 76 2.49 -7.38 7.02
C VAL A 76 3.36 -6.67 8.06
N GLU A 77 2.95 -6.69 9.32
CA GLU A 77 3.75 -6.18 10.43
C GLU A 77 4.85 -7.17 10.89
N GLU A 78 4.79 -8.40 10.40
CA GLU A 78 5.72 -9.48 10.74
C GLU A 78 6.63 -9.80 9.55
N ARG A 79 7.87 -10.11 9.81
CA ARG A 79 8.82 -10.56 8.78
C ARG A 79 8.34 -11.87 8.14
N GLY A 80 8.17 -11.85 6.81
CA GLY A 80 7.64 -12.99 6.05
C GLY A 80 6.11 -13.08 6.09
N GLY A 81 5.43 -12.20 6.82
CA GLY A 81 3.97 -12.22 6.99
C GLY A 81 3.18 -11.89 5.74
N SER A 82 3.81 -11.28 4.73
CA SER A 82 3.19 -11.10 3.41
C SER A 82 3.09 -12.40 2.59
N HIS A 83 3.84 -13.43 2.98
CA HIS A 83 4.01 -14.69 2.23
C HIS A 83 4.61 -14.54 0.82
N LEU A 84 5.22 -13.39 0.53
CA LEU A 84 5.95 -13.14 -0.70
C LEU A 84 7.47 -13.34 -0.48
N GLY A 85 8.15 -13.74 -1.54
CA GLY A 85 9.60 -13.94 -1.51
C GLY A 85 10.40 -12.63 -1.44
N ASP A 86 11.66 -12.71 -1.03
CA ASP A 86 12.58 -11.58 -1.05
C ASP A 86 12.75 -11.07 -2.49
N GLY A 87 12.69 -9.75 -2.69
CA GLY A 87 12.88 -9.14 -3.99
C GLY A 87 11.90 -9.60 -5.09
N SER A 88 10.67 -9.96 -4.73
CA SER A 88 9.68 -10.54 -5.65
C SER A 88 8.75 -9.53 -6.31
N VAL A 89 8.65 -8.30 -5.79
CA VAL A 89 7.74 -7.27 -6.32
C VAL A 89 8.46 -5.99 -6.71
N ASP A 90 7.87 -5.25 -7.61
CA ASP A 90 8.40 -3.97 -8.12
C ASP A 90 7.89 -2.79 -7.30
N ALA A 91 6.69 -2.90 -6.77
CA ALA A 91 6.08 -1.87 -5.93
C ALA A 91 5.29 -2.45 -4.75
N VAL A 92 5.25 -1.69 -3.66
CA VAL A 92 4.39 -1.95 -2.50
C VAL A 92 3.51 -0.73 -2.27
N ILE A 93 2.22 -0.97 -2.08
CA ILE A 93 1.25 0.06 -1.67
C ILE A 93 1.02 -0.11 -0.17
N VAL A 94 1.17 0.98 0.57
CA VAL A 94 0.90 1.07 2.01
C VAL A 94 -0.10 2.21 2.19
N ALA A 95 -1.38 1.87 2.23
CA ALA A 95 -2.45 2.88 2.25
C ALA A 95 -3.35 2.72 3.48
N ASN A 96 -3.39 3.76 4.32
CA ASN A 96 -4.23 3.83 5.52
C ASN A 96 -4.01 2.70 6.52
N ILE A 97 -2.78 2.28 6.72
CA ILE A 97 -2.44 1.24 7.68
C ILE A 97 -1.46 1.69 8.77
N LEU A 98 -0.59 2.67 8.52
CA LEU A 98 0.40 3.06 9.53
C LEU A 98 -0.25 3.65 10.79
N PHE A 99 -1.33 4.41 10.66
CA PHE A 99 -2.01 4.98 11.81
C PHE A 99 -2.50 3.91 12.81
N GLN A 100 -2.85 2.72 12.35
CA GLN A 100 -3.38 1.62 13.16
C GLN A 100 -2.40 0.46 13.39
N ALA A 101 -1.28 0.41 12.67
CA ALA A 101 -0.30 -0.65 12.82
C ALA A 101 0.35 -0.61 14.21
N GLU A 102 0.47 -1.76 14.86
CA GLU A 102 1.20 -1.92 16.10
C GLU A 102 2.71 -1.82 15.83
N SER A 103 3.19 -2.53 14.82
CA SER A 103 4.58 -2.51 14.38
C SER A 103 4.75 -1.78 13.04
N LYS A 104 4.75 -0.44 13.07
CA LYS A 104 5.01 0.39 11.87
C LYS A 104 6.36 0.08 11.23
N LYS A 105 7.36 -0.23 12.07
CA LYS A 105 8.69 -0.65 11.63
C LYS A 105 8.62 -2.00 10.91
N GLY A 106 7.85 -2.95 11.41
CA GLY A 106 7.62 -4.24 10.76
C GLY A 106 7.05 -4.09 9.36
N VAL A 107 6.06 -3.20 9.17
CA VAL A 107 5.49 -2.88 7.84
C VAL A 107 6.59 -2.39 6.89
N ALA A 108 7.43 -1.46 7.33
CA ALA A 108 8.52 -0.92 6.50
C ALA A 108 9.59 -1.98 6.17
N GLU A 109 9.96 -2.81 7.15
CA GLU A 109 10.94 -3.89 6.97
C GLU A 109 10.42 -4.98 6.02
N GLU A 110 9.15 -5.36 6.13
CA GLU A 110 8.53 -6.34 5.24
C GLU A 110 8.42 -5.79 3.81
N ALA A 111 8.02 -4.53 3.64
CA ALA A 111 8.03 -3.87 2.34
C ALA A 111 9.43 -3.85 1.72
N HIS A 112 10.45 -3.52 2.53
CA HIS A 112 11.85 -3.54 2.06
C HIS A 112 12.30 -4.94 1.64
N ARG A 113 11.93 -5.97 2.39
CA ARG A 113 12.33 -7.35 2.10
C ARG A 113 11.80 -7.84 0.75
N ILE A 114 10.50 -7.64 0.49
CA ILE A 114 9.85 -8.16 -0.73
C ILE A 114 10.11 -7.33 -1.98
N LEU A 115 10.51 -6.06 -1.83
CA LEU A 115 10.84 -5.21 -2.97
C LEU A 115 12.16 -5.59 -3.63
N ARG A 116 12.17 -5.58 -4.94
CA ARG A 116 13.38 -5.63 -5.76
C ARG A 116 14.26 -4.43 -5.48
N SER A 117 15.55 -4.53 -5.83
CA SER A 117 16.44 -3.37 -5.82
C SER A 117 15.83 -2.23 -6.65
N ARG A 118 15.83 -1.01 -6.11
CA ARG A 118 15.22 0.18 -6.71
C ARG A 118 13.69 0.12 -6.82
N GLY A 119 13.03 -0.87 -6.24
CA GLY A 119 11.57 -0.94 -6.12
C GLY A 119 11.02 0.22 -5.29
N ARG A 120 9.75 0.55 -5.48
CA ARG A 120 9.12 1.74 -4.89
C ARG A 120 7.98 1.39 -3.94
N VAL A 121 7.84 2.21 -2.91
CA VAL A 121 6.66 2.22 -2.03
C VAL A 121 5.81 3.44 -2.36
N LEU A 122 4.53 3.22 -2.58
CA LEU A 122 3.51 4.25 -2.47
C LEU A 122 2.94 4.21 -1.05
N LEU A 123 3.17 5.26 -0.29
CA LEU A 123 2.64 5.38 1.06
C LEU A 123 1.61 6.50 1.11
N VAL A 124 0.40 6.16 1.52
CA VAL A 124 -0.72 7.09 1.72
C VAL A 124 -1.26 6.91 3.13
N ASP A 125 -1.35 7.97 3.91
CA ASP A 125 -1.96 7.90 5.24
C ASP A 125 -2.58 9.24 5.64
N TRP A 126 -3.22 9.30 6.80
CA TRP A 126 -3.99 10.43 7.27
C TRP A 126 -3.12 11.60 7.70
N ASN A 127 -3.46 12.80 7.24
CA ASN A 127 -2.89 14.08 7.72
C ASN A 127 -3.60 14.59 8.97
N ASP A 128 -4.91 14.38 9.03
CA ASP A 128 -5.76 14.93 10.09
C ASP A 128 -6.97 14.03 10.38
N SER A 129 -7.73 14.40 11.39
CA SER A 129 -9.04 13.83 11.72
C SER A 129 -10.10 14.84 11.35
N PHE A 130 -11.06 14.48 10.54
CA PHE A 130 -12.09 15.37 10.05
C PHE A 130 -13.51 14.89 10.41
N GLY A 131 -14.27 15.71 11.13
CA GLY A 131 -15.71 15.50 11.35
C GLY A 131 -16.11 14.14 11.91
N GLY A 132 -15.27 13.49 12.72
CA GLY A 132 -15.47 12.12 13.21
C GLY A 132 -15.14 11.03 12.18
N LEU A 133 -14.62 11.41 11.03
CA LEU A 133 -14.06 10.52 10.03
C LEU A 133 -12.54 10.44 10.18
N GLY A 134 -11.96 9.29 9.86
CA GLY A 134 -10.54 9.06 10.01
C GLY A 134 -10.14 8.63 11.43
N PRO A 135 -8.84 8.53 11.70
CA PRO A 135 -8.31 8.08 12.97
C PRO A 135 -8.48 9.12 14.08
N HIS A 136 -8.40 8.69 15.33
CA HIS A 136 -8.25 9.61 16.44
C HIS A 136 -6.98 10.47 16.25
N PRO A 137 -6.97 11.77 16.59
CA PRO A 137 -5.82 12.66 16.37
C PRO A 137 -4.48 12.11 16.89
N GLU A 138 -4.50 11.40 18.02
CA GLU A 138 -3.31 10.79 18.62
C GLU A 138 -2.76 9.60 17.82
N ALA A 139 -3.58 8.98 16.97
CA ALA A 139 -3.18 7.85 16.14
C ALA A 139 -2.56 8.28 14.80
N ILE A 140 -2.64 9.57 14.46
CA ILE A 140 -2.06 10.09 13.21
C ILE A 140 -0.55 9.90 13.21
N PHE A 141 -0.06 9.24 12.17
CA PHE A 141 1.37 9.06 11.95
C PHE A 141 1.83 10.02 10.85
N SER A 142 2.47 11.13 11.25
CA SER A 142 2.77 12.23 10.31
C SER A 142 3.68 11.81 9.17
N LYS A 143 3.59 12.53 8.06
CA LYS A 143 4.44 12.37 6.88
C LYS A 143 5.94 12.34 7.22
N GLU A 144 6.38 13.27 8.06
CA GLU A 144 7.79 13.37 8.47
C GLU A 144 8.26 12.14 9.26
N LYS A 145 7.39 11.62 10.16
CA LYS A 145 7.68 10.39 10.91
C LYS A 145 7.72 9.18 9.97
N ALA A 146 6.81 9.13 9.00
CA ALA A 146 6.77 8.05 8.01
C ALA A 146 8.05 8.05 7.13
N ILE A 147 8.46 9.21 6.62
CA ILE A 147 9.70 9.33 5.85
C ILE A 147 10.90 8.85 6.67
N LYS A 148 11.09 9.37 7.89
CA LYS A 148 12.20 8.96 8.77
C LYS A 148 12.21 7.47 9.07
N LEU A 149 11.02 6.89 9.31
CA LEU A 149 10.89 5.46 9.57
C LEU A 149 11.36 4.63 8.37
N PHE A 150 10.88 4.92 7.18
CA PHE A 150 11.25 4.17 5.98
C PHE A 150 12.71 4.40 5.60
N GLU A 151 13.25 5.61 5.76
CA GLU A 151 14.68 5.90 5.56
C GLU A 151 15.55 5.07 6.50
N SER A 152 15.11 4.87 7.75
CA SER A 152 15.84 4.06 8.74
C SER A 152 15.98 2.59 8.39
N VAL A 153 15.12 2.08 7.48
CA VAL A 153 15.16 0.69 7.02
C VAL A 153 15.68 0.53 5.58
N GLY A 154 16.23 1.59 4.99
CA GLY A 154 16.94 1.49 3.70
C GLY A 154 16.18 2.05 2.50
N PHE A 155 15.20 2.89 2.70
CA PHE A 155 14.56 3.66 1.63
C PHE A 155 15.18 5.06 1.50
N GLU A 156 14.86 5.72 0.40
CA GLU A 156 15.08 7.14 0.19
C GLU A 156 13.75 7.80 -0.24
N TYR A 157 13.49 9.01 0.22
CA TYR A 157 12.35 9.80 -0.21
C TYR A 157 12.54 10.22 -1.68
N GLU A 158 11.52 10.01 -2.51
CA GLU A 158 11.57 10.35 -3.94
C GLU A 158 10.70 11.58 -4.25
N GLN A 159 9.41 11.54 -3.89
CA GLN A 159 8.49 12.65 -4.18
C GLN A 159 7.22 12.60 -3.32
N GLU A 160 6.51 13.72 -3.29
CA GLU A 160 5.15 13.82 -2.77
C GLU A 160 4.11 13.63 -3.89
N ILE A 161 2.98 13.05 -3.53
CA ILE A 161 1.84 12.83 -4.40
C ILE A 161 0.59 13.44 -3.76
N ASP A 162 -0.29 14.04 -4.56
CA ASP A 162 -1.61 14.47 -4.08
C ASP A 162 -2.50 13.26 -3.79
N ALA A 163 -2.76 13.02 -2.52
CA ALA A 163 -3.62 11.94 -2.05
C ALA A 163 -4.99 12.41 -1.53
N GLY A 164 -5.32 13.68 -1.73
CA GLY A 164 -6.56 14.30 -1.25
C GLY A 164 -6.39 15.15 0.00
N GLU A 165 -7.43 15.86 0.38
CA GLU A 165 -7.39 16.91 1.42
C GLU A 165 -6.92 16.43 2.80
N HIS A 166 -7.29 15.19 3.18
CA HIS A 166 -7.07 14.65 4.52
C HIS A 166 -5.95 13.59 4.57
N HIS A 167 -5.26 13.39 3.48
CA HIS A 167 -4.18 12.39 3.36
C HIS A 167 -2.90 13.03 2.84
N TYR A 168 -1.78 12.50 3.26
CA TYR A 168 -0.52 12.71 2.55
C TYR A 168 -0.22 11.48 1.67
N GLY A 169 0.43 11.71 0.56
CA GLY A 169 0.95 10.67 -0.32
C GLY A 169 2.42 10.90 -0.61
N ILE A 170 3.24 9.88 -0.43
CA ILE A 170 4.67 9.94 -0.73
C ILE A 170 5.14 8.70 -1.48
N VAL A 171 6.16 8.88 -2.27
CA VAL A 171 6.90 7.79 -2.92
C VAL A 171 8.26 7.67 -2.28
N LEU A 172 8.58 6.45 -1.90
CA LEU A 172 9.87 6.06 -1.35
C LEU A 172 10.49 4.99 -2.24
N LYS A 173 11.80 5.02 -2.40
CA LYS A 173 12.54 4.09 -3.26
C LYS A 173 13.52 3.28 -2.43
N LYS A 174 13.58 1.98 -2.67
CA LYS A 174 14.58 1.11 -2.06
C LYS A 174 15.97 1.43 -2.63
N LYS A 175 16.92 1.67 -1.72
CA LYS A 175 18.34 1.90 -2.05
C LYS A 175 19.03 0.69 -2.64
#